data_70116571edcca6a12515aad330a4fb8c
#
_entry.id   70116571edcca6a12515aad330a4fb8c
#
_cell.length_a   1.000
_cell.length_b   1.000
_cell.length_c   1.000
_cell.angle_alpha   90.00
_cell.angle_beta   90.00
_cell.angle_gamma   90.00
#
_symmetry.space_group_name_H-M   'P 1'
#
loop_
_entity.id
_entity.type
_entity.pdbx_description
1 polymer ?
#
loop_
_entity_poly.entity_id
_entity_poly.type
_entity_poly.pdbx_seq_one_letter_code
_entity_poly.pdbx_strand_id
1 'polypeptide(L)'
;MNLQLYTSCAASFTENELDEVAFKLNRFKLEIIGNINRKFSYHFRQSFNKYSNPFALDNLSSSVEYAYLTYHLSDRFSITAGKQFLMLGGYEYYVNPIKVREFSEFNNYVNCFLAGVSATWNVTPTQELNFQIVNNRNGGDADTYLHGLPTDVEATKVPLISTINWNSYYLDKA
;
A
#
# COMPACT_ATOMS: atom_id res chain seq x y z
N MET A 1 11.56 1.92 14.17
CA MET A 1 12.05 2.48 12.89
C MET A 1 12.76 1.38 12.14
N ASN A 2 12.47 1.20 10.87
CA ASN A 2 13.03 0.17 10.02
C ASN A 2 13.51 0.79 8.70
N LEU A 3 14.72 0.41 8.24
CA LEU A 3 15.29 0.84 6.98
C LEU A 3 15.49 -0.40 6.09
N GLN A 4 14.90 -0.39 4.91
CA GLN A 4 15.02 -1.47 3.93
C GLN A 4 15.88 -0.99 2.77
N LEU A 5 16.98 -1.70 2.52
CA LEU A 5 17.88 -1.44 1.40
C LEU A 5 18.10 -2.73 0.63
N TYR A 6 17.85 -2.69 -0.68
CA TYR A 6 18.18 -3.79 -1.60
C TYR A 6 18.85 -3.24 -2.83
N THR A 7 20.07 -3.72 -3.07
CA THR A 7 20.92 -3.34 -4.21
C THR A 7 21.23 -4.57 -5.05
N SER A 8 21.42 -4.37 -6.34
CA SER A 8 21.90 -5.41 -7.25
C SER A 8 22.93 -4.84 -8.23
N CYS A 9 23.78 -5.71 -8.76
CA CYS A 9 24.56 -5.46 -9.95
C CYS A 9 23.94 -6.32 -11.06
N ALA A 10 23.51 -5.70 -12.14
CA ALA A 10 22.90 -6.38 -13.28
C ALA A 10 23.76 -6.16 -14.53
N ALA A 11 23.95 -7.22 -15.30
CA ALA A 11 24.53 -7.17 -16.64
C ALA A 11 23.48 -7.64 -17.65
N SER A 12 23.22 -6.87 -18.69
CA SER A 12 22.36 -7.24 -19.81
C SER A 12 23.17 -7.58 -21.04
N PHE A 13 22.70 -8.58 -21.77
CA PHE A 13 23.34 -9.06 -23.00
C PHE A 13 22.29 -9.18 -24.10
N THR A 14 22.60 -8.71 -25.29
CA THR A 14 21.81 -8.93 -26.50
C THR A 14 22.70 -9.61 -27.53
N GLU A 15 22.23 -10.71 -28.11
CA GLU A 15 22.98 -11.49 -29.15
C GLU A 15 24.40 -11.90 -28.73
N ASN A 16 24.62 -12.18 -27.43
CA ASN A 16 25.93 -12.49 -26.80
C ASN A 16 26.92 -11.29 -26.67
N GLU A 17 26.48 -10.09 -26.97
CA GLU A 17 27.23 -8.88 -26.68
C GLU A 17 26.75 -8.24 -25.37
N LEU A 18 27.71 -7.67 -24.61
CA LEU A 18 27.38 -6.97 -23.36
C LEU A 18 26.82 -5.58 -23.69
N ASP A 19 25.56 -5.35 -23.35
CA ASP A 19 24.90 -4.06 -23.55
C ASP A 19 25.19 -3.08 -22.42
N GLU A 20 24.99 -3.54 -21.18
CA GLU A 20 25.06 -2.68 -20.00
C GLU A 20 25.47 -3.46 -18.76
N VAL A 21 26.29 -2.82 -17.92
CA VAL A 21 26.50 -3.23 -16.53
C VAL A 21 26.14 -2.08 -15.62
N ALA A 22 25.19 -2.30 -14.71
CA ALA A 22 24.73 -1.24 -13.81
C ALA A 22 24.53 -1.74 -12.38
N PHE A 23 24.88 -0.89 -11.41
CA PHE A 23 24.44 -1.04 -10.03
C PHE A 23 23.06 -0.41 -9.88
N LYS A 24 22.11 -1.17 -9.34
CA LYS A 24 20.71 -0.71 -9.16
C LYS A 24 20.34 -0.73 -7.69
N LEU A 25 19.62 0.32 -7.27
CA LEU A 25 18.96 0.41 -5.96
C LEU A 25 17.51 -0.02 -6.14
N ASN A 26 17.24 -1.32 -5.98
CA ASN A 26 15.93 -1.90 -6.26
C ASN A 26 14.89 -1.58 -5.18
N ARG A 27 15.36 -1.38 -3.93
CA ARG A 27 14.49 -1.02 -2.81
C ARG A 27 15.25 -0.12 -1.84
N PHE A 28 14.65 1.03 -1.56
CA PHE A 28 15.09 1.90 -0.48
C PHE A 28 13.85 2.48 0.20
N LYS A 29 13.51 1.96 1.39
CA LYS A 29 12.31 2.34 2.13
C LYS A 29 12.65 2.67 3.57
N LEU A 30 12.02 3.73 4.09
CA LEU A 30 12.00 4.08 5.51
C LEU A 30 10.60 3.79 6.06
N GLU A 31 10.54 3.07 7.17
CA GLU A 31 9.30 2.75 7.87
C GLU A 31 9.42 3.15 9.35
N ILE A 32 8.42 3.87 9.83
CA ILE A 32 8.34 4.32 11.20
C ILE A 32 6.97 3.93 11.75
N ILE A 33 6.94 3.09 12.76
CA ILE A 33 5.73 2.67 13.49
C ILE A 33 5.92 3.06 14.94
N GLY A 34 4.88 3.60 15.55
CA GLY A 34 4.92 3.98 16.95
C GLY A 34 3.56 4.28 17.56
N ASN A 35 3.57 4.49 18.86
CA ASN A 35 2.42 4.91 19.63
C ASN A 35 2.66 6.34 20.16
N ILE A 36 1.71 7.23 19.98
CA ILE A 36 1.71 8.56 20.60
C ILE A 36 1.31 8.41 22.06
N ASN A 37 0.31 7.56 22.32
CA ASN A 37 -0.16 7.19 23.65
C ASN A 37 -0.89 5.84 23.58
N ARG A 38 -1.59 5.45 24.66
CA ARG A 38 -2.35 4.17 24.70
C ARG A 38 -3.50 4.08 23.70
N LYS A 39 -4.00 5.23 23.21
CA LYS A 39 -5.14 5.30 22.31
C LYS A 39 -4.76 5.59 20.86
N PHE A 40 -3.57 6.13 20.61
CA PHE A 40 -3.16 6.53 19.28
C PHE A 40 -1.86 5.87 18.88
N SER A 41 -1.88 5.21 17.72
CA SER A 41 -0.71 4.71 17.03
C SER A 41 -0.61 5.30 15.63
N TYR A 42 0.59 5.30 15.07
CA TYR A 42 0.84 5.81 13.72
C TYR A 42 1.74 4.87 12.95
N HIS A 43 1.62 4.94 11.62
CA HIS A 43 2.48 4.24 10.70
C HIS A 43 2.81 5.16 9.53
N PHE A 44 4.10 5.36 9.31
CA PHE A 44 4.63 6.06 8.15
C PHE A 44 5.59 5.14 7.40
N ARG A 45 5.46 5.07 6.07
CA ARG A 45 6.41 4.38 5.20
C ARG A 45 6.56 5.11 3.89
N GLN A 46 7.81 5.38 3.51
CA GLN A 46 8.15 6.01 2.25
C GLN A 46 9.17 5.19 1.48
N SER A 47 8.97 5.08 0.18
CA SER A 47 9.88 4.45 -0.79
C SER A 47 10.64 5.55 -1.54
N PHE A 48 11.97 5.60 -1.39
CA PHE A 48 12.81 6.64 -2.00
C PHE A 48 13.20 6.35 -3.44
N ASN A 49 12.98 5.13 -3.91
CA ASN A 49 13.27 4.72 -5.29
C ASN A 49 12.02 4.69 -6.18
N LYS A 50 10.90 5.28 -5.73
CA LYS A 50 9.71 5.50 -6.54
C LYS A 50 9.66 6.93 -7.06
N TYR A 51 9.20 7.07 -8.31
CA TYR A 51 8.88 8.37 -8.87
C TYR A 51 7.78 9.04 -8.04
N SER A 52 7.91 10.33 -7.82
CA SER A 52 6.95 11.12 -7.05
C SER A 52 6.06 11.92 -7.99
N ASN A 53 4.76 11.65 -8.01
CA ASN A 53 3.78 12.47 -8.72
C ASN A 53 3.22 13.53 -7.75
N PRO A 54 3.43 14.83 -7.99
CA PRO A 54 2.95 15.91 -7.12
C PRO A 54 1.43 16.17 -7.23
N PHE A 55 0.77 15.64 -8.26
CA PHE A 55 -0.68 15.85 -8.51
C PHE A 55 -1.53 14.64 -8.11
N ALA A 56 -1.13 13.93 -7.07
CA ALA A 56 -1.93 12.83 -6.54
C ALA A 56 -3.28 13.33 -5.99
N LEU A 57 -4.33 12.52 -6.14
CA LEU A 57 -5.67 12.82 -5.65
C LEU A 57 -5.71 13.07 -4.13
N ASP A 58 -4.84 12.42 -3.39
CA ASP A 58 -4.72 12.53 -1.94
C ASP A 58 -3.74 13.64 -1.48
N ASN A 59 -3.22 14.45 -2.41
CA ASN A 59 -2.18 15.48 -2.18
C ASN A 59 -0.87 14.95 -1.55
N LEU A 60 -0.67 13.64 -1.57
CA LEU A 60 0.57 13.00 -1.11
C LEU A 60 1.38 12.48 -2.30
N SER A 61 2.70 12.49 -2.14
CA SER A 61 3.60 11.86 -3.09
C SER A 61 3.27 10.37 -3.24
N SER A 62 3.33 9.84 -4.46
CA SER A 62 3.18 8.40 -4.74
C SER A 62 4.27 7.55 -4.07
N SER A 63 5.38 8.17 -3.68
CA SER A 63 6.45 7.54 -2.90
C SER A 63 6.05 7.22 -1.46
N VAL A 64 5.06 7.94 -0.90
CA VAL A 64 4.50 7.68 0.42
C VAL A 64 3.52 6.50 0.32
N GLU A 65 3.86 5.38 0.95
CA GLU A 65 3.05 4.16 0.96
C GLU A 65 2.08 4.15 2.15
N TYR A 66 2.57 4.45 3.35
CA TYR A 66 1.75 4.61 4.55
C TYR A 66 1.93 5.98 5.17
N ALA A 67 0.83 6.61 5.52
CA ALA A 67 0.79 7.83 6.31
C ALA A 67 -0.57 7.88 7.02
N TYR A 68 -0.72 7.13 8.12
CA TYR A 68 -1.98 7.02 8.82
C TYR A 68 -1.84 7.05 10.33
N LEU A 69 -2.93 7.45 10.96
CA LEU A 69 -3.14 7.42 12.40
C LEU A 69 -4.26 6.43 12.72
N THR A 70 -4.05 5.60 13.75
CA THR A 70 -5.07 4.70 14.27
C THR A 70 -5.51 5.14 15.66
N TYR A 71 -6.81 5.28 15.86
CA TYR A 71 -7.43 5.51 17.16
C TYR A 71 -8.03 4.21 17.69
N HIS A 72 -7.56 3.75 18.82
CA HIS A 72 -8.02 2.56 19.52
C HIS A 72 -9.14 2.96 20.50
N LEU A 73 -10.40 2.74 20.10
CA LEU A 73 -11.55 2.99 20.94
C LEU A 73 -11.64 1.99 22.10
N SER A 74 -11.25 0.75 21.82
CA SER A 74 -11.16 -0.35 22.78
C SER A 74 -10.14 -1.36 22.29
N ASP A 75 -9.87 -2.41 23.08
CA ASP A 75 -8.98 -3.53 22.68
C ASP A 75 -9.53 -4.30 21.46
N ARG A 76 -10.81 -4.15 21.16
CA ARG A 76 -11.48 -4.85 20.06
C ARG A 76 -11.82 -3.97 18.87
N PHE A 77 -11.85 -2.65 19.03
CA PHE A 77 -12.31 -1.76 17.98
C PHE A 77 -11.37 -0.58 17.78
N SER A 78 -10.96 -0.37 16.52
CA SER A 78 -10.12 0.76 16.14
C SER A 78 -10.57 1.39 14.83
N ILE A 79 -10.24 2.67 14.66
CA ILE A 79 -10.48 3.45 13.44
C ILE A 79 -9.13 3.97 12.97
N THR A 80 -8.85 3.78 11.67
CA THR A 80 -7.64 4.26 11.02
C THR A 80 -8.01 5.30 9.97
N ALA A 81 -7.29 6.41 9.92
CA ALA A 81 -7.46 7.45 8.92
C ALA A 81 -6.11 7.88 8.34
N GLY A 82 -6.09 8.11 7.03
CA GLY A 82 -4.91 8.49 6.27
C GLY A 82 -4.63 7.57 5.09
N LYS A 83 -3.40 7.66 4.54
CA LYS A 83 -2.97 6.80 3.43
C LYS A 83 -2.62 5.43 3.96
N GLN A 84 -3.36 4.43 3.54
CA GLN A 84 -3.31 3.07 4.04
C GLN A 84 -3.39 2.06 2.91
N PHE A 85 -3.14 0.81 3.23
CA PHE A 85 -3.24 -0.28 2.28
C PHE A 85 -4.71 -0.60 1.94
N LEU A 86 -4.99 -0.86 0.66
CA LEU A 86 -6.31 -1.29 0.20
C LEU A 86 -6.55 -2.75 0.61
N MET A 87 -7.54 -3.00 1.44
CA MET A 87 -7.85 -4.33 1.98
C MET A 87 -8.62 -5.17 0.97
N LEU A 88 -7.90 -5.80 0.05
CA LEU A 88 -8.46 -6.68 -0.99
C LEU A 88 -8.52 -8.16 -0.58
N GLY A 89 -7.88 -8.51 0.53
CA GLY A 89 -7.67 -9.91 0.90
C GLY A 89 -6.48 -10.54 0.15
N GLY A 90 -6.19 -11.80 0.44
CA GLY A 90 -5.07 -12.52 -0.14
C GLY A 90 -3.81 -12.50 0.72
N TYR A 91 -3.04 -13.60 0.65
CA TYR A 91 -1.89 -13.84 1.53
C TYR A 91 -0.78 -12.80 1.36
N GLU A 92 -0.43 -12.43 0.13
CA GLU A 92 0.68 -11.52 -0.16
C GLU A 92 0.49 -10.11 0.42
N TYR A 93 -0.75 -9.73 0.73
CA TYR A 93 -1.07 -8.44 1.32
C TYR A 93 -0.76 -8.35 2.81
N TYR A 94 -0.69 -9.48 3.50
CA TYR A 94 -0.41 -9.55 4.94
C TYR A 94 1.05 -9.90 5.24
N VAL A 95 1.81 -10.31 4.23
CA VAL A 95 3.22 -10.66 4.39
C VAL A 95 4.08 -9.40 4.34
N ASN A 96 5.07 -9.34 5.24
CA ASN A 96 6.07 -8.27 5.17
C ASN A 96 6.75 -8.27 3.79
N PRO A 97 6.75 -7.15 3.06
CA PRO A 97 7.33 -7.05 1.73
C PRO A 97 8.81 -7.49 1.63
N ILE A 98 9.54 -7.49 2.75
CA ILE A 98 10.93 -8.02 2.81
C ILE A 98 10.96 -9.52 2.48
N LYS A 99 9.91 -10.25 2.83
CA LYS A 99 9.81 -11.71 2.63
C LYS A 99 9.28 -12.08 1.24
N VAL A 100 8.83 -11.10 0.46
CA VAL A 100 8.28 -11.32 -0.88
C VAL A 100 9.34 -10.92 -1.90
N ARG A 101 9.82 -11.91 -2.66
CA ARG A 101 10.80 -11.67 -3.72
C ARG A 101 10.16 -10.96 -4.90
N GLU A 102 8.97 -11.40 -5.29
CA GLU A 102 8.21 -10.88 -6.41
C GLU A 102 6.72 -10.94 -6.07
N PHE A 103 6.01 -9.84 -6.34
CA PHE A 103 4.57 -9.77 -6.15
C PHE A 103 3.84 -10.25 -7.41
N SER A 104 2.59 -10.66 -7.26
CA SER A 104 1.74 -11.04 -8.40
C SER A 104 1.56 -9.85 -9.36
N GLU A 105 1.29 -10.15 -10.63
CA GLU A 105 0.96 -9.12 -11.63
C GLU A 105 -0.22 -8.26 -11.18
N PHE A 106 -1.23 -8.86 -10.56
CA PHE A 106 -2.37 -8.13 -10.00
C PHE A 106 -1.93 -7.04 -9.02
N ASN A 107 -1.00 -7.34 -8.12
CA ASN A 107 -0.48 -6.36 -7.15
C ASN A 107 0.34 -5.24 -7.83
N ASN A 108 0.94 -5.51 -8.99
CA ASN A 108 1.70 -4.51 -9.74
C ASN A 108 0.81 -3.49 -10.45
N TYR A 109 -0.43 -3.86 -10.79
CA TYR A 109 -1.38 -2.99 -11.50
C TYR A 109 -2.37 -2.28 -10.59
N VAL A 110 -2.58 -2.76 -9.36
CA VAL A 110 -3.53 -2.14 -8.42
C VAL A 110 -2.85 -1.05 -7.60
N ASN A 111 -3.53 0.08 -7.47
CA ASN A 111 -3.12 1.12 -6.51
C ASN A 111 -3.36 0.63 -5.09
N CYS A 112 -2.31 0.06 -4.47
CA CYS A 112 -2.42 -0.59 -3.17
C CYS A 112 -2.47 0.38 -1.98
N PHE A 113 -1.99 1.61 -2.14
CA PHE A 113 -1.87 2.58 -1.05
C PHE A 113 -2.73 3.80 -1.35
N LEU A 114 -3.86 3.91 -0.65
CA LEU A 114 -4.92 4.88 -0.91
C LEU A 114 -5.30 5.62 0.36
N ALA A 115 -5.64 6.90 0.22
CA ALA A 115 -6.11 7.71 1.34
C ALA A 115 -7.58 7.43 1.63
N GLY A 116 -7.92 7.34 2.90
CA GLY A 116 -9.29 7.13 3.37
C GLY A 116 -9.37 6.73 4.83
N VAL A 117 -10.44 6.04 5.18
CA VAL A 117 -10.75 5.59 6.54
C VAL A 117 -11.05 4.10 6.56
N SER A 118 -10.67 3.44 7.65
CA SER A 118 -11.07 2.07 7.92
C SER A 118 -11.44 1.88 9.39
N ALA A 119 -12.29 0.89 9.63
CA ALA A 119 -12.64 0.42 10.96
C ALA A 119 -12.31 -1.07 11.07
N THR A 120 -11.60 -1.44 12.12
CA THR A 120 -11.24 -2.82 12.42
C THR A 120 -11.95 -3.27 13.68
N TRP A 121 -12.64 -4.39 13.60
CA TRP A 121 -13.31 -5.02 14.73
C TRP A 121 -12.80 -6.45 14.94
N ASN A 122 -12.08 -6.66 16.03
CA ASN A 122 -11.69 -7.98 16.52
C ASN A 122 -12.91 -8.63 17.20
N VAL A 123 -13.72 -9.36 16.42
CA VAL A 123 -14.93 -10.05 16.89
C VAL A 123 -14.57 -11.07 17.95
N THR A 124 -13.49 -11.84 17.70
CA THR A 124 -12.85 -12.76 18.64
C THR A 124 -11.33 -12.60 18.54
N PRO A 125 -10.53 -13.25 19.40
CA PRO A 125 -9.06 -13.25 19.25
C PRO A 125 -8.56 -13.75 17.88
N THR A 126 -9.33 -14.61 17.21
CA THR A 126 -8.97 -15.23 15.94
C THR A 126 -9.80 -14.72 14.75
N GLN A 127 -10.77 -13.82 14.96
CA GLN A 127 -11.66 -13.32 13.91
C GLN A 127 -11.64 -11.80 13.88
N GLU A 128 -11.35 -11.25 12.72
CA GLU A 128 -11.24 -9.82 12.49
C GLU A 128 -12.11 -9.42 11.30
N LEU A 129 -12.91 -8.39 11.48
CA LEU A 129 -13.72 -7.78 10.43
C LEU A 129 -13.23 -6.36 10.17
N ASN A 130 -12.96 -6.05 8.91
CA ASN A 130 -12.49 -4.75 8.46
C ASN A 130 -13.49 -4.13 7.51
N PHE A 131 -13.80 -2.86 7.72
CA PHE A 131 -14.55 -2.00 6.82
C PHE A 131 -13.64 -0.87 6.37
N GLN A 132 -13.58 -0.60 5.09
CA GLN A 132 -12.72 0.44 4.57
C GLN A 132 -13.42 1.24 3.47
N ILE A 133 -13.23 2.56 3.48
CA ILE A 133 -13.61 3.48 2.41
C ILE A 133 -12.38 4.31 2.09
N VAL A 134 -11.87 4.21 0.86
CA VAL A 134 -10.68 4.90 0.40
C VAL A 134 -10.89 5.44 -1.00
N ASN A 135 -10.01 6.35 -1.44
CA ASN A 135 -9.97 6.77 -2.84
C ASN A 135 -9.78 5.55 -3.75
N ASN A 136 -10.30 5.60 -4.97
CA ASN A 136 -10.12 4.50 -5.93
C ASN A 136 -8.78 4.56 -6.69
N ARG A 137 -8.06 5.69 -6.58
CA ARG A 137 -6.77 5.95 -7.23
C ARG A 137 -5.98 7.02 -6.50
N ASN A 138 -4.70 7.15 -6.80
CA ASN A 138 -3.83 8.21 -6.23
C ASN A 138 -3.71 9.43 -7.15
N GLY A 139 -3.73 9.24 -8.46
CA GLY A 139 -3.56 10.28 -9.46
C GLY A 139 -4.83 10.63 -10.22
N GLY A 140 -4.70 11.35 -11.32
CA GLY A 140 -5.76 11.58 -12.29
C GLY A 140 -6.09 10.30 -13.09
N ASP A 141 -7.16 10.36 -13.87
CA ASP A 141 -7.58 9.21 -14.71
C ASP A 141 -6.51 8.85 -15.75
N ALA A 142 -5.82 9.84 -16.34
CA ALA A 142 -4.73 9.61 -17.29
C ALA A 142 -3.51 8.92 -16.64
N ASP A 143 -3.24 9.22 -15.37
CA ASP A 143 -2.13 8.60 -14.62
C ASP A 143 -2.44 7.17 -14.17
N THR A 144 -3.73 6.87 -13.99
CA THR A 144 -4.20 5.57 -13.49
C THR A 144 -4.41 4.58 -14.61
N TYR A 145 -4.90 5.05 -15.77
CA TYR A 145 -5.20 4.24 -16.93
C TYR A 145 -4.25 4.62 -18.07
N LEU A 146 -3.33 3.76 -18.41
CA LEU A 146 -2.25 3.96 -19.40
C LEU A 146 -2.73 4.56 -20.74
N HIS A 147 -3.99 4.34 -21.10
CA HIS A 147 -4.61 4.81 -22.34
C HIS A 147 -5.77 5.79 -22.10
N GLY A 148 -5.92 6.29 -20.87
CA GLY A 148 -7.07 7.06 -20.45
C GLY A 148 -8.34 6.23 -20.33
N LEU A 149 -9.46 6.90 -20.06
CA LEU A 149 -10.77 6.24 -20.08
C LEU A 149 -11.25 6.06 -21.52
N PRO A 150 -12.00 4.98 -21.84
CA PRO A 150 -12.72 4.85 -23.09
C PRO A 150 -13.61 6.08 -23.35
N THR A 151 -13.82 6.42 -24.61
CA THR A 151 -14.56 7.64 -25.00
C THR A 151 -16.03 7.66 -24.56
N ASP A 152 -16.58 6.49 -24.25
CA ASP A 152 -17.94 6.25 -23.78
C ASP A 152 -18.05 6.15 -22.26
N VAL A 153 -16.91 6.30 -21.54
CA VAL A 153 -16.86 6.22 -20.06
C VAL A 153 -16.49 7.59 -19.49
N GLU A 154 -17.36 8.15 -18.69
CA GLU A 154 -17.09 9.37 -17.94
C GLU A 154 -16.36 9.06 -16.63
N ALA A 155 -15.42 9.93 -16.25
CA ALA A 155 -14.76 9.86 -14.95
C ALA A 155 -15.77 10.00 -13.82
N THR A 156 -15.66 9.12 -12.81
CA THR A 156 -16.56 9.20 -11.66
C THR A 156 -16.32 10.48 -10.85
N LYS A 157 -17.41 11.13 -10.43
CA LYS A 157 -17.37 12.28 -9.50
C LYS A 157 -17.12 11.87 -8.06
N VAL A 158 -17.30 10.58 -7.74
CA VAL A 158 -17.09 10.01 -6.40
C VAL A 158 -16.05 8.88 -6.52
N PRO A 159 -14.75 9.22 -6.55
CA PRO A 159 -13.68 8.25 -6.77
C PRO A 159 -13.36 7.46 -5.48
N LEU A 160 -14.35 6.72 -4.96
CA LEU A 160 -14.23 5.94 -3.73
C LEU A 160 -14.39 4.44 -3.99
N ILE A 161 -13.66 3.63 -3.21
CA ILE A 161 -13.82 2.19 -3.07
C ILE A 161 -14.22 1.88 -1.63
N SER A 162 -15.24 1.03 -1.47
CA SER A 162 -15.61 0.44 -0.19
C SER A 162 -15.25 -1.04 -0.19
N THR A 163 -14.61 -1.51 0.86
CA THR A 163 -14.27 -2.92 1.05
C THR A 163 -14.77 -3.44 2.39
N ILE A 164 -15.17 -4.70 2.42
CA ILE A 164 -15.41 -5.47 3.63
C ILE A 164 -14.51 -6.68 3.56
N ASN A 165 -13.70 -6.88 4.58
CA ASN A 165 -12.74 -7.97 4.63
C ASN A 165 -12.87 -8.71 5.96
N TRP A 166 -12.99 -10.04 5.90
CA TRP A 166 -13.02 -10.92 7.06
C TRP A 166 -11.77 -11.78 7.09
N ASN A 167 -10.97 -11.60 8.13
CA ASN A 167 -9.77 -12.38 8.38
C ASN A 167 -10.04 -13.40 9.48
N SER A 168 -9.73 -14.66 9.19
CA SER A 168 -9.81 -15.77 10.15
C SER A 168 -8.41 -16.36 10.36
N TYR A 169 -7.96 -16.41 11.60
CA TYR A 169 -6.65 -16.94 11.98
C TYR A 169 -6.86 -18.27 12.73
N TYR A 170 -6.39 -19.38 12.16
CA TYR A 170 -6.49 -20.70 12.78
C TYR A 170 -5.42 -20.94 13.85
N LEU A 171 -4.31 -20.21 13.76
CA LEU A 171 -3.23 -20.14 14.72
C LEU A 171 -3.09 -18.70 15.20
N ASP A 172 -2.45 -18.50 16.33
CA ASP A 172 -2.25 -17.15 16.89
C ASP A 172 -1.76 -16.17 15.83
N LYS A 173 -2.28 -14.93 15.90
CA LYS A 173 -1.83 -13.83 15.05
C LYS A 173 -0.33 -13.67 15.24
N ALA A 174 0.46 -14.12 14.27
CA ALA A 174 1.92 -14.06 14.29
C ALA A 174 2.43 -12.68 13.89
#